data_497554b126ba84627c9908bc54e094be
#
_entry.id   497554b126ba84627c9908bc54e094be
#
_cell.length_a   1.000
_cell.length_b   1.000
_cell.length_c   1.000
_cell.angle_alpha   90.00
_cell.angle_beta   90.00
_cell.angle_gamma   90.00
#
_symmetry.space_group_name_H-M   'P 1'
#
loop_
_entity.id
_entity.type
_entity.pdbx_description
1 polymer ?
#
loop_
_entity_poly.entity_id
_entity_poly.type
_entity_poly.pdbx_seq_one_letter_code
_entity_poly.pdbx_strand_id
1 'polypeptide(L)'
;MQLKNFNLKNLKFKNLKKSGTELDNIEFLRVSQGELKEFIKPENAKKNAPAIILSPFKSLSVDAFAFPFANSKKVREALKLQVMPYSAAGSVEIFPVVLEKVGRGAQGVVWYVNPEELSLPEYKGIERESDIGQELTHVNLNNIVWPAPLPFVSALSTGTGVTLWADEENLCSVLWQDYKPVLTRWRPRTRSTPDKEFAWFDIYCKERELERGESFTFDALDSNDASLKIISDIVRESVIKCPWISSVNLSQSALEGAIGLERAVSLMTRVACWILFMGVIALAGSYLKLNQVNNRIAAVRAQSESLYKEVFEPGRTGRIANPVSLARDKIAELQRGGSEGRGFEDVLADLGSIFTEDPSMDITVEILRYNAEGIDCTGSAPDMSTILTFRRAWESRASLAQLDNTQSVSGVGYRFDLRVRF
;
A
#
# COMPACT_ATOMS: atom_id res chain seq x y z
N MET A 1 3.29 15.39 -3.18
CA MET A 1 3.74 13.99 -2.97
C MET A 1 3.97 13.37 -4.33
N GLN A 2 5.22 13.42 -4.84
CA GLN A 2 5.58 12.91 -6.18
C GLN A 2 5.66 11.39 -6.07
N LEU A 3 4.74 10.69 -6.71
CA LEU A 3 4.82 9.26 -6.95
C LEU A 3 6.02 9.01 -7.86
N LYS A 4 7.14 8.58 -7.27
CA LYS A 4 8.27 8.04 -8.01
C LYS A 4 7.76 6.87 -8.85
N ASN A 5 7.82 7.00 -10.16
CA ASN A 5 7.59 5.93 -11.12
C ASN A 5 8.50 4.74 -10.79
N PHE A 6 7.99 3.81 -10.02
CA PHE A 6 8.64 2.52 -9.77
C PHE A 6 8.63 1.73 -11.09
N ASN A 7 9.77 1.70 -11.75
CA ASN A 7 9.97 0.96 -13.00
C ASN A 7 10.03 -0.54 -12.68
N LEU A 8 8.84 -1.17 -12.52
CA LEU A 8 8.65 -2.58 -12.16
C LEU A 8 9.26 -3.57 -13.17
N LYS A 9 9.60 -3.09 -14.39
CA LYS A 9 10.30 -3.91 -15.40
C LYS A 9 11.71 -4.33 -14.98
N ASN A 10 12.38 -3.58 -14.11
CA ASN A 10 13.74 -3.88 -13.66
C ASN A 10 13.82 -4.83 -12.45
N LEU A 11 12.73 -5.08 -11.74
CA LEU A 11 12.76 -5.90 -10.51
C LEU A 11 12.78 -7.41 -10.79
N LYS A 12 12.10 -7.87 -11.86
CA LYS A 12 12.04 -9.30 -12.19
C LYS A 12 13.35 -9.83 -12.79
N PHE A 13 14.05 -9.02 -13.57
CA PHE A 13 15.29 -9.42 -14.23
C PHE A 13 16.58 -9.11 -13.44
N LYS A 14 16.52 -8.25 -12.45
CA LYS A 14 17.66 -8.08 -11.53
C LYS A 14 17.97 -9.35 -10.74
N ASN A 15 16.99 -10.20 -10.52
CA ASN A 15 17.18 -11.44 -9.79
C ASN A 15 17.84 -12.52 -10.66
N LEU A 16 17.48 -12.61 -11.95
CA LEU A 16 18.16 -13.52 -12.89
C LEU A 16 19.64 -13.12 -13.17
N LYS A 17 19.97 -11.84 -13.04
CA LYS A 17 21.36 -11.37 -13.21
C LYS A 17 22.28 -11.65 -12.01
N LYS A 18 21.75 -11.96 -10.84
CA LYS A 18 22.55 -12.01 -9.60
C LYS A 18 23.08 -13.39 -9.19
N SER A 19 22.56 -14.48 -9.74
CA SER A 19 23.07 -15.80 -9.39
C SER A 19 22.92 -16.79 -10.53
N GLY A 20 24.01 -17.35 -10.99
CA GLY A 20 23.99 -18.54 -11.86
C GLY A 20 23.26 -19.74 -11.24
N THR A 21 22.91 -19.65 -9.98
CA THR A 21 22.17 -20.65 -9.21
C THR A 21 20.63 -20.55 -9.35
N GLU A 22 20.08 -19.45 -9.87
CA GLU A 22 18.61 -19.32 -10.00
C GLU A 22 18.05 -20.02 -11.25
N LEU A 23 18.84 -20.17 -12.30
CA LEU A 23 18.43 -20.90 -13.50
C LEU A 23 18.27 -22.42 -13.24
N ASP A 24 19.00 -22.97 -12.29
CA ASP A 24 18.90 -24.38 -11.90
C ASP A 24 17.53 -24.73 -11.28
N ASN A 25 16.72 -23.72 -10.94
CA ASN A 25 15.40 -23.88 -10.33
C ASN A 25 14.25 -23.47 -11.26
N ILE A 26 14.53 -23.12 -12.52
CA ILE A 26 13.52 -22.68 -13.48
C ILE A 26 13.07 -23.87 -14.32
N GLU A 27 11.77 -24.08 -14.39
CA GLU A 27 11.15 -25.07 -15.26
C GLU A 27 11.11 -24.57 -16.69
N PHE A 28 11.48 -25.41 -17.64
CA PHE A 28 11.32 -25.15 -19.07
C PHE A 28 10.20 -25.99 -19.63
N LEU A 29 9.27 -25.35 -20.30
CA LEU A 29 8.15 -25.96 -20.99
C LEU A 29 8.33 -25.76 -22.49
N ARG A 30 7.78 -26.65 -23.31
CA ARG A 30 7.74 -26.50 -24.76
C ARG A 30 6.31 -26.52 -25.28
N VAL A 31 6.04 -25.77 -26.32
CA VAL A 31 4.80 -25.87 -27.07
C VAL A 31 4.97 -26.94 -28.14
N SER A 32 4.12 -27.97 -28.14
CA SER A 32 4.09 -29.04 -29.12
C SER A 32 2.66 -29.43 -29.39
N GLN A 33 2.24 -29.49 -30.66
CA GLN A 33 0.88 -29.83 -31.09
C GLN A 33 -0.23 -28.99 -30.41
N GLY A 34 0.06 -27.71 -30.13
CA GLY A 34 -0.90 -26.85 -29.46
C GLY A 34 -1.04 -27.09 -27.95
N GLU A 35 -0.19 -27.92 -27.35
CA GLU A 35 -0.16 -28.20 -25.92
C GLU A 35 1.18 -27.78 -25.31
N LEU A 36 1.16 -27.43 -24.02
CA LEU A 36 2.37 -27.22 -23.24
C LEU A 36 2.85 -28.56 -22.69
N LYS A 37 4.07 -28.96 -23.02
CA LYS A 37 4.73 -30.18 -22.53
C LYS A 37 5.93 -29.81 -21.67
N GLU A 38 6.15 -30.55 -20.62
CA GLU A 38 7.35 -30.44 -19.79
C GLU A 38 8.60 -30.73 -20.65
N PHE A 39 9.64 -29.91 -20.50
CA PHE A 39 10.87 -30.03 -21.27
C PHE A 39 12.08 -30.26 -20.36
N ILE A 40 12.31 -29.37 -19.42
CA ILE A 40 13.35 -29.52 -18.39
C ILE A 40 12.72 -29.20 -17.05
N LYS A 41 12.72 -30.17 -16.13
CA LYS A 41 12.21 -29.95 -14.77
C LYS A 41 13.36 -30.05 -13.78
N PRO A 42 13.66 -28.97 -13.06
CA PRO A 42 14.65 -29.04 -12.00
C PRO A 42 14.09 -29.81 -10.80
N GLU A 43 14.97 -30.60 -10.14
CA GLU A 43 14.61 -31.40 -8.95
C GLU A 43 14.01 -30.54 -7.82
N ASN A 44 14.41 -29.27 -7.74
CA ASN A 44 14.02 -28.32 -6.70
C ASN A 44 13.08 -27.21 -7.20
N ALA A 45 12.32 -27.44 -8.28
CA ALA A 45 11.39 -26.43 -8.80
C ALA A 45 10.37 -26.00 -7.73
N LYS A 46 10.32 -24.71 -7.43
CA LYS A 46 9.30 -24.15 -6.52
C LYS A 46 7.94 -24.23 -7.21
N LYS A 47 6.91 -24.68 -6.50
CA LYS A 47 5.54 -24.89 -6.99
C LYS A 47 4.91 -23.69 -7.74
N ASN A 48 5.45 -22.48 -7.57
CA ASN A 48 4.97 -21.23 -8.19
C ASN A 48 6.12 -20.42 -8.85
N ALA A 49 7.22 -21.06 -9.21
CA ALA A 49 8.29 -20.39 -9.94
C ALA A 49 7.81 -20.06 -11.37
N PRO A 50 8.25 -18.94 -11.97
CA PRO A 50 7.99 -18.67 -13.36
C PRO A 50 8.68 -19.72 -14.22
N ALA A 51 7.97 -20.25 -15.22
CA ALA A 51 8.54 -21.15 -16.22
C ALA A 51 8.99 -20.38 -17.47
N ILE A 52 9.94 -20.93 -18.19
CA ILE A 52 10.33 -20.47 -19.52
C ILE A 52 9.67 -21.39 -20.55
N ILE A 53 8.86 -20.80 -21.43
CA ILE A 53 8.14 -21.53 -22.46
C ILE A 53 8.85 -21.33 -23.78
N LEU A 54 9.26 -22.42 -24.39
CA LEU A 54 9.88 -22.44 -25.73
C LEU A 54 8.77 -22.62 -26.77
N SER A 55 8.59 -21.65 -27.64
CA SER A 55 7.54 -21.67 -28.66
C SER A 55 8.09 -21.60 -30.07
N PRO A 56 7.64 -22.51 -30.98
CA PRO A 56 8.01 -22.52 -32.38
C PRO A 56 7.12 -21.54 -33.20
N PHE A 57 7.31 -20.24 -33.05
CA PHE A 57 6.55 -19.25 -33.78
C PHE A 57 6.75 -19.33 -35.29
N LYS A 58 5.64 -19.38 -36.04
CA LYS A 58 5.63 -19.45 -37.52
C LYS A 58 5.94 -18.12 -38.17
N SER A 59 5.43 -17.04 -37.60
CA SER A 59 5.56 -15.66 -38.13
C SER A 59 6.74 -14.91 -37.57
N LEU A 60 7.58 -15.55 -36.72
CA LEU A 60 8.70 -14.89 -36.08
C LEU A 60 9.70 -14.32 -37.08
N SER A 61 9.96 -13.04 -37.00
CA SER A 61 11.05 -12.38 -37.70
C SER A 61 11.89 -11.54 -36.75
N VAL A 62 13.13 -11.25 -37.14
CA VAL A 62 14.07 -10.45 -36.37
C VAL A 62 14.78 -9.46 -37.25
N ASP A 63 14.91 -8.22 -36.76
CA ASP A 63 15.69 -7.16 -37.41
C ASP A 63 16.58 -6.43 -36.40
N ALA A 64 17.66 -5.86 -36.85
CA ALA A 64 18.50 -4.99 -36.04
C ALA A 64 17.96 -3.56 -36.04
N PHE A 65 18.12 -2.87 -34.92
CA PHE A 65 17.84 -1.44 -34.85
C PHE A 65 18.97 -0.66 -34.17
N ALA A 66 19.10 0.62 -34.55
CA ALA A 66 19.98 1.57 -33.88
C ALA A 66 19.25 2.92 -33.76
N PHE A 67 19.09 3.42 -32.56
CA PHE A 67 18.46 4.69 -32.30
C PHE A 67 19.34 5.62 -31.44
N PRO A 68 19.26 6.94 -31.63
CA PRO A 68 20.02 7.91 -30.83
C PRO A 68 19.48 8.07 -29.40
N PHE A 69 18.53 7.25 -28.97
CA PHE A 69 17.90 7.24 -27.66
C PHE A 69 17.73 5.82 -27.13
N ALA A 70 17.86 5.66 -25.80
CA ALA A 70 17.80 4.34 -25.13
C ALA A 70 16.53 4.11 -24.30
N ASN A 71 15.56 5.03 -24.34
CA ASN A 71 14.30 4.86 -23.64
C ASN A 71 13.44 3.78 -24.31
N SER A 72 13.14 2.69 -23.62
CA SER A 72 12.42 1.53 -24.18
C SER A 72 11.04 1.88 -24.76
N LYS A 73 10.34 2.87 -24.21
CA LYS A 73 9.05 3.32 -24.73
C LYS A 73 9.23 4.05 -26.06
N LYS A 74 10.19 4.97 -26.14
CA LYS A 74 10.51 5.69 -27.40
C LYS A 74 11.02 4.75 -28.48
N VAL A 75 11.85 3.76 -28.11
CA VAL A 75 12.31 2.71 -29.04
C VAL A 75 11.13 1.93 -29.61
N ARG A 76 10.20 1.49 -28.76
CA ARG A 76 8.99 0.76 -29.20
C ARG A 76 8.10 1.62 -30.11
N GLU A 77 7.89 2.89 -29.78
CA GLU A 77 7.11 3.83 -30.59
C GLU A 77 7.75 4.07 -31.95
N ALA A 78 9.08 4.28 -32.00
CA ALA A 78 9.82 4.46 -33.27
C ALA A 78 9.74 3.21 -34.12
N LEU A 79 9.92 2.02 -33.56
CA LEU A 79 9.80 0.76 -34.30
C LEU A 79 8.38 0.54 -34.83
N LYS A 80 7.34 0.88 -34.08
CA LYS A 80 5.96 0.83 -34.57
C LYS A 80 5.77 1.71 -35.81
N LEU A 81 6.33 2.90 -35.80
CA LEU A 81 6.26 3.80 -36.98
C LEU A 81 7.03 3.26 -38.18
N GLN A 82 8.15 2.56 -37.99
CA GLN A 82 8.90 1.94 -39.07
C GLN A 82 8.15 0.75 -39.70
N VAL A 83 7.43 -0.02 -38.93
CA VAL A 83 6.74 -1.25 -39.37
C VAL A 83 5.35 -0.96 -39.95
N MET A 84 4.67 0.08 -39.49
CA MET A 84 3.33 0.46 -39.97
C MET A 84 3.15 0.46 -41.48
N PRO A 85 4.10 1.01 -42.28
CA PRO A 85 3.94 1.01 -43.74
C PRO A 85 4.00 -0.36 -44.41
N TYR A 86 4.57 -1.36 -43.73
CA TYR A 86 4.83 -2.68 -44.27
C TYR A 86 3.85 -3.75 -43.76
N SER A 87 3.09 -3.45 -42.73
CA SER A 87 2.07 -4.36 -42.18
C SER A 87 0.74 -4.25 -42.94
N ALA A 88 0.64 -4.92 -44.09
CA ALA A 88 -0.59 -4.92 -44.91
C ALA A 88 -1.80 -5.60 -44.28
N ALA A 89 -1.70 -6.17 -43.09
CA ALA A 89 -2.77 -6.87 -42.41
C ALA A 89 -2.70 -6.70 -40.89
N GLY A 90 -2.90 -5.47 -40.45
CA GLY A 90 -3.42 -5.12 -39.09
C GLY A 90 -2.47 -5.44 -38.02
N SER A 91 -1.90 -6.24 -37.46
CA SER A 91 -1.18 -6.21 -36.19
C SER A 91 0.06 -7.12 -36.15
N VAL A 92 1.20 -6.53 -36.15
CA VAL A 92 2.45 -7.20 -35.78
C VAL A 92 2.84 -6.70 -34.38
N GLU A 93 3.01 -7.62 -33.45
CA GLU A 93 3.55 -7.29 -32.14
C GLU A 93 5.05 -7.16 -32.17
N ILE A 94 5.57 -6.16 -31.46
CA ILE A 94 6.95 -5.71 -31.53
C ILE A 94 7.61 -5.83 -30.17
N PHE A 95 8.70 -6.61 -30.12
CA PHE A 95 9.47 -6.89 -28.91
C PHE A 95 10.91 -6.41 -29.05
N PRO A 96 11.21 -5.13 -28.74
CA PRO A 96 12.56 -4.62 -28.81
C PRO A 96 13.42 -5.13 -27.65
N VAL A 97 14.60 -5.59 -27.98
CA VAL A 97 15.64 -6.01 -27.03
C VAL A 97 16.88 -5.18 -27.26
N VAL A 98 17.25 -4.38 -26.28
CA VAL A 98 18.47 -3.58 -26.31
C VAL A 98 19.66 -4.48 -25.99
N LEU A 99 20.55 -4.66 -26.94
CA LEU A 99 21.79 -5.42 -26.77
C LEU A 99 22.87 -4.54 -26.15
N GLU A 100 23.01 -3.30 -26.65
CA GLU A 100 24.05 -2.37 -26.23
C GLU A 100 23.52 -0.95 -26.12
N LYS A 101 24.07 -0.20 -25.14
CA LYS A 101 23.85 1.23 -25.02
C LYS A 101 25.10 1.97 -25.42
N VAL A 102 25.00 2.75 -26.52
CA VAL A 102 26.10 3.55 -27.06
C VAL A 102 25.83 5.03 -26.77
N GLY A 103 26.47 5.56 -25.74
CA GLY A 103 26.22 6.93 -25.29
C GLY A 103 24.75 7.13 -24.81
N ARG A 104 24.01 8.01 -25.52
CA ARG A 104 22.56 8.24 -25.28
C ARG A 104 21.69 7.35 -26.16
N GLY A 105 22.28 6.62 -27.11
CA GLY A 105 21.58 5.75 -28.04
C GLY A 105 21.45 4.31 -27.52
N ALA A 106 20.70 3.51 -28.29
CA ALA A 106 20.57 2.07 -28.07
C ALA A 106 20.69 1.35 -29.41
N GLN A 107 21.43 0.26 -29.40
CA GLN A 107 21.47 -0.71 -30.51
C GLN A 107 20.87 -2.02 -29.97
N GLY A 108 20.16 -2.73 -30.82
CA GLY A 108 19.51 -3.97 -30.40
C GLY A 108 18.86 -4.70 -31.54
N VAL A 109 18.07 -5.68 -31.15
CA VAL A 109 17.25 -6.45 -32.08
C VAL A 109 15.79 -6.29 -31.72
N VAL A 110 14.96 -6.36 -32.72
CA VAL A 110 13.51 -6.35 -32.58
C VAL A 110 12.94 -7.66 -33.11
N TRP A 111 12.10 -8.28 -32.30
CA TRP A 111 11.36 -9.46 -32.70
C TRP A 111 9.96 -9.03 -33.12
N TYR A 112 9.49 -9.58 -34.23
CA TYR A 112 8.15 -9.36 -34.75
C TYR A 112 7.40 -10.69 -34.75
N VAL A 113 6.20 -10.70 -34.22
CA VAL A 113 5.36 -11.90 -34.11
C VAL A 113 3.92 -11.53 -34.44
N ASN A 114 3.18 -12.40 -35.12
CA ASN A 114 1.75 -12.25 -35.26
C ASN A 114 1.05 -12.39 -33.89
N PRO A 115 0.20 -11.44 -33.48
CA PRO A 115 -0.54 -11.51 -32.21
C PRO A 115 -1.33 -12.83 -32.00
N GLU A 116 -1.85 -13.40 -33.07
CA GLU A 116 -2.58 -14.68 -33.01
C GLU A 116 -1.71 -15.84 -32.48
N GLU A 117 -0.40 -15.78 -32.69
CA GLU A 117 0.53 -16.81 -32.24
C GLU A 117 0.99 -16.58 -30.81
N LEU A 118 0.65 -15.46 -30.19
CA LEU A 118 0.99 -15.11 -28.82
C LEU A 118 0.01 -15.69 -27.81
N SER A 119 -1.14 -16.19 -28.26
CA SER A 119 -2.06 -16.96 -27.43
C SER A 119 -1.43 -18.29 -27.08
N LEU A 120 -0.96 -18.41 -25.86
CA LEU A 120 -0.43 -19.69 -25.38
C LEU A 120 -1.56 -20.72 -25.25
N PRO A 121 -1.32 -21.97 -25.66
CA PRO A 121 -2.28 -23.03 -25.42
C PRO A 121 -2.54 -23.18 -23.92
N GLU A 122 -3.76 -23.57 -23.57
CA GLU A 122 -4.09 -23.90 -22.18
C GLU A 122 -3.18 -25.02 -21.68
N TYR A 123 -2.55 -24.81 -20.54
CA TYR A 123 -1.80 -25.84 -19.85
C TYR A 123 -2.79 -26.81 -19.23
N LYS A 124 -3.10 -27.87 -19.93
CA LYS A 124 -3.75 -29.03 -19.32
C LYS A 124 -2.73 -29.67 -18.41
N GLY A 125 -2.81 -29.35 -17.12
CA GLY A 125 -1.82 -29.80 -16.14
C GLY A 125 -1.64 -31.30 -16.22
N ILE A 126 -0.40 -31.74 -16.18
CA ILE A 126 -0.06 -33.12 -15.89
C ILE A 126 -0.74 -33.43 -14.55
N GLU A 127 -1.70 -34.36 -14.56
CA GLU A 127 -2.32 -34.89 -13.34
C GLU A 127 -1.22 -35.37 -12.42
N ARG A 128 -0.81 -34.55 -11.49
CA ARG A 128 -0.06 -35.06 -10.34
C ARG A 128 -1.07 -35.83 -9.52
N GLU A 129 -0.91 -37.15 -9.50
CA GLU A 129 -1.55 -38.05 -8.54
C GLU A 129 -1.19 -37.67 -7.09
N SER A 130 -1.63 -36.56 -6.65
CA SER A 130 -1.64 -36.21 -5.22
C SER A 130 -2.66 -35.10 -4.94
N ASP A 131 -3.78 -35.59 -4.44
CA ASP A 131 -4.73 -34.87 -3.59
C ASP A 131 -5.55 -33.71 -4.17
N ILE A 132 -6.84 -34.05 -4.35
CA ILE A 132 -7.99 -33.16 -4.22
C ILE A 132 -8.16 -32.12 -5.33
N GLY A 133 -8.90 -32.48 -6.39
CA GLY A 133 -10.00 -31.72 -6.98
C GLY A 133 -9.86 -30.21 -7.21
N GLN A 134 -8.68 -29.66 -7.46
CA GLN A 134 -8.52 -28.31 -7.95
C GLN A 134 -7.91 -28.36 -9.35
N GLU A 135 -8.76 -28.12 -10.35
CA GLU A 135 -8.33 -27.74 -11.71
C GLU A 135 -7.40 -26.54 -11.60
N LEU A 136 -6.09 -26.78 -11.64
CA LEU A 136 -5.08 -25.73 -11.72
C LEU A 136 -4.97 -25.25 -13.18
N THR A 137 -5.97 -24.51 -13.62
CA THR A 137 -5.96 -23.72 -14.86
C THR A 137 -5.19 -22.41 -14.69
N HIS A 138 -4.08 -22.39 -13.99
CA HIS A 138 -3.26 -21.20 -13.89
C HIS A 138 -1.94 -21.40 -14.60
N VAL A 139 -1.91 -21.07 -15.90
CA VAL A 139 -0.65 -20.61 -16.51
C VAL A 139 -0.16 -19.45 -15.66
N ASN A 140 0.93 -19.66 -14.95
CA ASN A 140 1.48 -18.61 -14.10
C ASN A 140 1.80 -17.40 -15.00
N LEU A 141 1.07 -16.30 -14.83
CA LEU A 141 1.20 -15.05 -15.61
C LEU A 141 2.61 -14.45 -15.57
N ASN A 142 3.50 -15.06 -14.83
CA ASN A 142 4.91 -14.73 -14.76
C ASN A 142 5.79 -15.50 -15.73
N ASN A 143 5.22 -16.42 -16.52
CA ASN A 143 5.99 -17.21 -17.48
C ASN A 143 6.63 -16.31 -18.54
N ILE A 144 7.81 -16.71 -18.96
CA ILE A 144 8.61 -16.04 -19.98
C ILE A 144 8.49 -16.88 -21.25
N VAL A 145 8.17 -16.28 -22.38
CA VAL A 145 8.08 -16.97 -23.66
C VAL A 145 9.27 -16.60 -24.52
N TRP A 146 10.02 -17.64 -24.91
CA TRP A 146 11.15 -17.51 -25.81
C TRP A 146 10.90 -18.21 -27.16
N PRO A 147 11.47 -17.70 -28.25
CA PRO A 147 11.58 -18.48 -29.48
C PRO A 147 12.33 -19.80 -29.20
N ALA A 148 11.82 -20.92 -29.68
CA ALA A 148 12.37 -22.22 -29.36
C ALA A 148 13.88 -22.36 -29.64
N PRO A 149 14.47 -21.85 -30.76
CA PRO A 149 15.92 -21.94 -31.00
C PRO A 149 16.77 -20.92 -30.26
N LEU A 150 16.17 -19.95 -29.56
CA LEU A 150 16.91 -18.85 -28.89
C LEU A 150 17.92 -19.34 -27.82
N PRO A 151 17.56 -20.31 -26.93
CA PRO A 151 18.44 -20.68 -25.82
C PRO A 151 19.65 -21.54 -26.24
N PHE A 152 19.84 -21.83 -27.52
CA PHE A 152 20.91 -22.71 -27.99
C PHE A 152 22.12 -21.97 -28.59
N VAL A 153 22.17 -20.66 -28.49
CA VAL A 153 23.26 -19.88 -29.08
C VAL A 153 24.63 -20.21 -28.50
N SER A 154 24.72 -20.67 -27.24
CA SER A 154 26.01 -21.07 -26.64
C SER A 154 26.58 -22.37 -27.19
N ALA A 155 25.75 -23.18 -27.88
CA ALA A 155 26.23 -24.35 -28.60
C ALA A 155 27.10 -23.97 -29.80
N LEU A 156 27.08 -22.73 -30.26
CA LEU A 156 27.96 -22.17 -31.25
C LEU A 156 29.21 -21.59 -30.55
N SER A 157 30.39 -22.14 -30.82
CA SER A 157 31.63 -21.79 -30.13
C SER A 157 32.01 -20.31 -30.34
N THR A 158 31.82 -19.80 -31.55
CA THR A 158 32.09 -18.43 -31.94
C THR A 158 30.89 -17.52 -31.79
N GLY A 159 29.71 -18.04 -31.45
CA GLY A 159 28.46 -17.28 -31.48
C GLY A 159 27.96 -16.94 -32.89
N THR A 160 28.59 -17.51 -33.92
CA THR A 160 28.23 -17.34 -35.31
C THR A 160 27.85 -18.68 -35.91
N GLY A 161 26.68 -18.74 -36.54
CA GLY A 161 26.16 -19.96 -37.12
C GLY A 161 24.65 -20.07 -37.07
N VAL A 162 24.12 -21.29 -37.16
CA VAL A 162 22.68 -21.56 -37.14
C VAL A 162 22.32 -22.51 -36.05
N THR A 163 21.38 -22.09 -35.19
CA THR A 163 20.70 -22.96 -34.24
C THR A 163 19.35 -23.37 -34.83
N LEU A 164 19.04 -24.65 -34.78
CA LEU A 164 17.82 -25.23 -35.29
C LEU A 164 17.11 -26.01 -34.17
N TRP A 165 15.86 -25.71 -33.98
CA TRP A 165 14.92 -26.49 -33.18
C TRP A 165 14.03 -27.31 -34.09
N ALA A 166 13.97 -28.61 -33.87
CA ALA A 166 13.09 -29.53 -34.56
C ALA A 166 12.14 -30.18 -33.54
N ASP A 167 10.84 -30.06 -33.77
CA ASP A 167 9.83 -30.84 -33.04
C ASP A 167 9.02 -31.74 -34.00
N GLU A 168 7.88 -32.25 -33.54
CA GLU A 168 7.02 -33.15 -34.32
C GLU A 168 6.50 -32.50 -35.60
N GLU A 169 6.23 -31.19 -35.59
CA GLU A 169 5.59 -30.45 -36.68
C GLU A 169 6.46 -29.37 -37.29
N ASN A 170 7.40 -28.84 -36.54
CA ASN A 170 8.07 -27.57 -36.86
C ASN A 170 9.58 -27.71 -36.91
N LEU A 171 10.17 -26.96 -37.83
CA LEU A 171 11.59 -26.63 -37.87
C LEU A 171 11.74 -25.12 -37.71
N CYS A 172 12.31 -24.69 -36.59
CA CYS A 172 12.55 -23.27 -36.29
C CYS A 172 14.07 -23.04 -36.24
N SER A 173 14.57 -22.08 -36.94
CA SER A 173 15.99 -21.78 -37.00
C SER A 173 16.28 -20.31 -36.80
N VAL A 174 17.44 -20.01 -36.21
CA VAL A 174 17.98 -18.68 -36.04
C VAL A 174 19.41 -18.66 -36.57
N LEU A 175 19.70 -17.72 -37.49
CA LEU A 175 21.05 -17.37 -37.91
C LEU A 175 21.64 -16.35 -36.95
N TRP A 176 22.82 -16.61 -36.45
CA TRP A 176 23.56 -15.81 -35.52
C TRP A 176 24.83 -15.23 -36.14
N GLN A 177 25.17 -13.99 -35.78
CA GLN A 177 26.46 -13.36 -36.05
C GLN A 177 26.95 -12.69 -34.75
N ASP A 178 28.06 -13.15 -34.20
CA ASP A 178 28.63 -12.62 -32.96
C ASP A 178 27.60 -12.59 -31.79
N TYR A 179 26.92 -13.68 -31.57
CA TYR A 179 25.86 -13.82 -30.57
C TYR A 179 24.63 -12.89 -30.77
N LYS A 180 24.47 -12.30 -31.97
CA LYS A 180 23.32 -11.49 -32.33
C LYS A 180 22.46 -12.23 -33.34
N PRO A 181 21.14 -12.34 -33.14
CA PRO A 181 20.27 -12.98 -34.12
C PRO A 181 20.09 -12.06 -35.32
N VAL A 182 20.29 -12.60 -36.52
CA VAL A 182 20.23 -11.89 -37.79
C VAL A 182 18.99 -12.25 -38.60
N LEU A 183 18.64 -13.53 -38.58
CA LEU A 183 17.49 -14.05 -39.32
C LEU A 183 16.85 -15.17 -38.60
N THR A 184 15.51 -15.22 -38.62
CA THR A 184 14.70 -16.34 -38.16
C THR A 184 14.00 -16.98 -39.33
N ARG A 185 13.82 -18.30 -39.28
CA ARG A 185 13.11 -19.04 -40.31
C ARG A 185 12.31 -20.16 -39.68
N TRP A 186 11.04 -20.29 -40.14
CA TRP A 186 10.17 -21.39 -39.77
C TRP A 186 9.78 -22.20 -41.00
N ARG A 187 9.72 -23.52 -40.85
CA ARG A 187 9.22 -24.48 -41.85
C ARG A 187 8.47 -25.60 -41.17
N PRO A 188 7.39 -26.14 -41.80
CA PRO A 188 6.81 -27.40 -41.36
C PRO A 188 7.78 -28.55 -41.60
N ARG A 189 7.94 -29.44 -40.61
CA ARG A 189 8.84 -30.62 -40.70
C ARG A 189 8.50 -31.55 -41.86
N THR A 190 7.21 -31.56 -42.24
CA THR A 190 6.74 -32.36 -43.42
C THR A 190 7.30 -31.86 -44.75
N ARG A 191 7.77 -30.61 -44.83
CA ARG A 191 8.25 -29.99 -46.07
C ARG A 191 9.76 -29.72 -46.10
N SER A 192 10.43 -29.86 -44.96
CA SER A 192 11.86 -29.61 -44.84
C SER A 192 12.51 -30.56 -43.83
N THR A 193 13.82 -30.72 -43.97
CA THR A 193 14.68 -31.48 -43.05
C THR A 193 15.76 -30.53 -42.52
N PRO A 194 16.42 -30.83 -41.38
CA PRO A 194 17.52 -30.00 -40.88
C PRO A 194 18.59 -29.74 -41.95
N ASP A 195 18.98 -30.77 -42.73
CA ASP A 195 20.00 -30.63 -43.78
C ASP A 195 19.57 -29.68 -44.89
N LYS A 196 18.29 -29.70 -45.29
CA LYS A 196 17.75 -28.77 -46.28
C LYS A 196 17.71 -27.32 -45.77
N GLU A 197 17.41 -27.16 -44.50
CA GLU A 197 17.45 -25.83 -43.87
C GLU A 197 18.90 -25.30 -43.82
N PHE A 198 19.87 -26.13 -43.46
CA PHE A 198 21.27 -25.72 -43.44
C PHE A 198 21.78 -25.39 -44.84
N ALA A 199 21.45 -26.20 -45.84
CA ALA A 199 21.80 -25.87 -47.25
C ALA A 199 21.16 -24.54 -47.69
N TRP A 200 19.96 -24.23 -47.24
CA TRP A 200 19.35 -22.96 -47.53
C TRP A 200 20.13 -21.79 -46.87
N PHE A 201 20.57 -21.95 -45.65
CA PHE A 201 21.38 -20.92 -44.95
C PHE A 201 22.74 -20.76 -45.58
N ASP A 202 23.35 -21.83 -46.13
CA ASP A 202 24.60 -21.73 -46.87
C ASP A 202 24.47 -20.83 -48.09
N ILE A 203 23.37 -20.94 -48.85
CA ILE A 203 23.07 -20.07 -49.99
C ILE A 203 22.81 -18.64 -49.53
N TYR A 204 21.97 -18.48 -48.51
CA TYR A 204 21.62 -17.16 -47.98
C TYR A 204 22.85 -16.38 -47.47
N CYS A 205 23.72 -17.04 -46.68
CA CYS A 205 24.94 -16.44 -46.17
C CYS A 205 25.90 -16.03 -47.33
N LYS A 206 26.03 -16.90 -48.33
CA LYS A 206 26.86 -16.59 -49.52
C LYS A 206 26.33 -15.39 -50.29
N GLU A 207 25.03 -15.27 -50.50
CA GLU A 207 24.41 -14.14 -51.19
C GLU A 207 24.52 -12.83 -50.44
N ARG A 208 24.60 -12.89 -49.09
CA ARG A 208 24.64 -11.72 -48.20
C ARG A 208 26.03 -11.41 -47.67
N GLU A 209 27.06 -12.16 -48.12
CA GLU A 209 28.42 -12.04 -47.62
C GLU A 209 28.54 -12.19 -46.09
N LEU A 210 27.66 -13.04 -45.52
CA LEU A 210 27.65 -13.35 -44.09
C LEU A 210 28.48 -14.61 -43.82
N GLU A 211 29.07 -14.66 -42.63
CA GLU A 211 29.72 -15.88 -42.17
C GLU A 211 28.68 -16.94 -41.81
N ARG A 212 28.82 -18.15 -42.37
CA ARG A 212 27.88 -19.23 -42.11
C ARG A 212 28.07 -19.82 -40.70
N GLY A 213 29.32 -19.91 -40.28
CA GLY A 213 29.70 -20.45 -38.98
C GLY A 213 29.25 -21.90 -38.72
N GLU A 214 29.05 -22.22 -37.47
CA GLU A 214 28.70 -23.56 -37.01
C GLU A 214 27.20 -23.86 -37.15
N SER A 215 26.83 -25.13 -36.97
CA SER A 215 25.45 -25.58 -36.99
C SER A 215 25.15 -26.41 -35.72
N PHE A 216 24.07 -26.09 -35.09
CA PHE A 216 23.58 -26.87 -33.97
C PHE A 216 22.10 -27.20 -34.21
N THR A 217 21.76 -28.50 -34.01
CA THR A 217 20.38 -28.97 -34.09
C THR A 217 19.97 -29.58 -32.76
N PHE A 218 18.85 -29.16 -32.26
CA PHE A 218 18.12 -29.86 -31.21
C PHE A 218 16.89 -30.52 -31.83
N ASP A 219 16.82 -31.87 -31.77
CA ASP A 219 15.62 -32.63 -32.17
C ASP A 219 14.88 -33.11 -30.90
N ALA A 220 13.68 -32.56 -30.70
CA ALA A 220 12.85 -32.85 -29.54
C ALA A 220 12.32 -34.28 -29.54
N LEU A 221 12.33 -34.98 -30.68
CA LEU A 221 11.91 -36.38 -30.80
C LEU A 221 12.99 -37.37 -30.29
N ASP A 222 14.24 -36.99 -30.50
CA ASP A 222 15.38 -37.82 -30.15
C ASP A 222 15.95 -37.54 -28.74
N SER A 223 15.29 -36.65 -28.00
CA SER A 223 15.74 -36.23 -26.67
C SER A 223 15.50 -37.34 -25.62
N ASN A 224 16.58 -37.80 -24.99
CA ASN A 224 16.58 -38.65 -23.81
C ASN A 224 17.08 -37.89 -22.58
N ASP A 225 17.00 -38.46 -21.37
CA ASP A 225 17.37 -37.77 -20.13
C ASP A 225 18.82 -37.26 -20.12
N ALA A 226 19.73 -37.97 -20.75
CA ALA A 226 21.13 -37.57 -20.85
C ALA A 226 21.29 -36.35 -21.76
N SER A 227 20.57 -36.34 -22.89
CA SER A 227 20.58 -35.17 -23.78
C SER A 227 19.89 -33.94 -23.15
N LEU A 228 18.85 -34.11 -22.36
CA LEU A 228 18.18 -33.04 -21.63
C LEU A 228 19.10 -32.35 -20.62
N LYS A 229 19.99 -33.12 -19.96
CA LYS A 229 20.98 -32.54 -19.05
C LYS A 229 21.98 -31.65 -19.80
N ILE A 230 22.52 -32.13 -20.92
CA ILE A 230 23.44 -31.36 -21.78
C ILE A 230 22.75 -30.07 -22.26
N ILE A 231 21.48 -30.16 -22.63
CA ILE A 231 20.70 -29.01 -23.09
C ILE A 231 20.49 -28.00 -21.97
N SER A 232 20.23 -28.47 -20.76
CA SER A 232 20.12 -27.58 -19.60
C SER A 232 21.40 -26.75 -19.40
N ASP A 233 22.56 -27.39 -19.56
CA ASP A 233 23.86 -26.68 -19.47
C ASP A 233 24.04 -25.68 -20.62
N ILE A 234 23.68 -26.06 -21.85
CA ILE A 234 23.72 -25.18 -23.03
C ILE A 234 22.83 -23.95 -22.80
N VAL A 235 21.59 -24.12 -22.34
CA VAL A 235 20.65 -23.03 -22.06
C VAL A 235 21.21 -22.10 -20.98
N ARG A 236 21.77 -22.66 -19.92
CA ARG A 236 22.40 -21.90 -18.85
C ARG A 236 23.59 -21.07 -19.37
N GLU A 237 24.45 -21.70 -20.14
CA GLU A 237 25.60 -21.02 -20.74
C GLU A 237 25.19 -19.92 -21.72
N SER A 238 24.10 -20.11 -22.48
CA SER A 238 23.54 -19.10 -23.37
C SER A 238 23.12 -17.85 -22.63
N VAL A 239 22.48 -17.96 -21.46
CA VAL A 239 22.09 -16.81 -20.64
C VAL A 239 23.31 -16.14 -20.00
N ILE A 240 24.36 -16.89 -19.68
CA ILE A 240 25.62 -16.34 -19.16
C ILE A 240 26.37 -15.58 -20.27
N LYS A 241 26.56 -16.17 -21.44
CA LYS A 241 27.24 -15.55 -22.59
C LYS A 241 26.45 -14.39 -23.19
N CYS A 242 25.11 -14.51 -23.23
CA CYS A 242 24.19 -13.54 -23.81
C CYS A 242 23.17 -13.06 -22.78
N PRO A 243 23.53 -12.19 -21.81
CA PRO A 243 22.63 -11.76 -20.74
C PRO A 243 21.36 -11.08 -21.23
N TRP A 244 21.36 -10.56 -22.44
CA TRP A 244 20.19 -9.95 -23.07
C TRP A 244 19.07 -10.97 -23.39
N ILE A 245 19.37 -12.26 -23.53
CA ILE A 245 18.37 -13.33 -23.73
C ILE A 245 17.34 -13.30 -22.61
N SER A 246 17.77 -13.06 -21.38
CA SER A 246 16.87 -12.94 -20.24
C SER A 246 15.87 -11.78 -20.34
N SER A 247 16.11 -10.84 -21.23
CA SER A 247 15.20 -9.71 -21.48
C SER A 247 14.19 -9.98 -22.60
N VAL A 248 14.37 -11.08 -23.35
CA VAL A 248 13.40 -11.53 -24.34
C VAL A 248 12.19 -12.11 -23.64
N ASN A 249 11.02 -11.59 -23.92
CA ASN A 249 9.77 -12.17 -23.46
C ASN A 249 8.64 -11.80 -24.43
N LEU A 250 8.26 -12.77 -25.25
CA LEU A 250 7.26 -12.58 -26.29
C LEU A 250 5.81 -12.65 -25.74
N SER A 251 5.63 -12.94 -24.46
CA SER A 251 4.29 -12.94 -23.83
C SER A 251 3.78 -11.53 -23.43
N GLN A 252 4.64 -10.49 -23.53
CA GLN A 252 4.36 -9.22 -22.86
C GLN A 252 3.24 -8.37 -23.48
N SER A 253 2.87 -8.57 -24.75
CA SER A 253 1.89 -7.70 -25.39
C SER A 253 0.46 -8.20 -25.29
N ALA A 254 0.22 -9.45 -25.54
CA ALA A 254 -1.14 -10.04 -25.40
C ALA A 254 -1.61 -10.04 -23.93
N LEU A 255 -0.65 -10.17 -23.00
CA LEU A 255 -0.91 -10.18 -21.56
C LEU A 255 -0.83 -8.78 -20.90
N GLU A 256 -0.28 -7.75 -21.54
CA GLU A 256 -0.19 -6.42 -20.89
C GLU A 256 -1.58 -5.88 -20.48
N GLY A 257 -2.62 -6.16 -21.23
CA GLY A 257 -4.01 -5.84 -20.87
C GLY A 257 -4.54 -6.70 -19.73
N ALA A 258 -4.36 -8.01 -19.80
CA ALA A 258 -4.83 -8.97 -18.78
C ALA A 258 -4.01 -8.89 -17.49
N ILE A 259 -2.69 -8.79 -17.58
CA ILE A 259 -1.77 -8.60 -16.45
C ILE A 259 -2.01 -7.23 -15.78
N GLY A 260 -2.33 -6.19 -16.55
CA GLY A 260 -2.72 -4.88 -16.02
C GLY A 260 -3.97 -5.00 -15.17
N LEU A 261 -4.98 -5.70 -15.65
CA LEU A 261 -6.24 -5.92 -14.96
C LEU A 261 -6.05 -6.79 -13.71
N GLU A 262 -5.33 -7.89 -13.82
CA GLU A 262 -5.11 -8.83 -12.72
C GLU A 262 -4.20 -8.23 -11.63
N ARG A 263 -3.19 -7.46 -12.00
CA ARG A 263 -2.41 -6.67 -11.03
C ARG A 263 -3.24 -5.60 -10.37
N ALA A 264 -4.13 -4.94 -11.13
CA ALA A 264 -5.06 -3.97 -10.56
C ALA A 264 -6.03 -4.66 -9.59
N VAL A 265 -6.58 -5.82 -9.95
CA VAL A 265 -7.44 -6.63 -9.08
C VAL A 265 -6.68 -7.11 -7.84
N SER A 266 -5.47 -7.65 -7.99
CA SER A 266 -4.62 -8.08 -6.86
C SER A 266 -4.23 -6.91 -5.95
N LEU A 267 -3.94 -5.74 -6.52
CA LEU A 267 -3.68 -4.53 -5.74
C LEU A 267 -4.94 -4.04 -5.03
N MET A 268 -6.09 -4.02 -5.72
CA MET A 268 -7.38 -3.67 -5.13
C MET A 268 -7.78 -4.62 -4.01
N THR A 269 -7.56 -5.92 -4.16
CA THR A 269 -7.85 -6.91 -3.12
C THR A 269 -6.99 -6.68 -1.88
N ARG A 270 -5.71 -6.40 -2.05
CA ARG A 270 -4.81 -6.06 -0.93
C ARG A 270 -5.24 -4.76 -0.25
N VAL A 271 -5.57 -3.72 -1.02
CA VAL A 271 -6.06 -2.45 -0.47
C VAL A 271 -7.39 -2.66 0.25
N ALA A 272 -8.31 -3.43 -0.31
CA ALA A 272 -9.58 -3.76 0.34
C ALA A 272 -9.38 -4.52 1.66
N CYS A 273 -8.47 -5.50 1.70
CA CYS A 273 -8.09 -6.20 2.93
C CYS A 273 -7.51 -5.24 3.98
N TRP A 274 -6.66 -4.28 3.59
CA TRP A 274 -6.13 -3.28 4.50
C TRP A 274 -7.21 -2.33 5.04
N ILE A 275 -8.14 -1.88 4.18
CA ILE A 275 -9.27 -1.04 4.60
C ILE A 275 -10.16 -1.81 5.58
N LEU A 276 -10.45 -3.08 5.31
CA LEU A 276 -11.24 -3.94 6.18
C LEU A 276 -10.55 -4.14 7.54
N PHE A 277 -9.25 -4.39 7.55
CA PHE A 277 -8.44 -4.52 8.76
C PHE A 277 -8.44 -3.23 9.59
N MET A 278 -8.24 -2.07 8.95
CA MET A 278 -8.33 -0.77 9.62
C MET A 278 -9.74 -0.49 10.15
N GLY A 279 -10.78 -0.91 9.42
CA GLY A 279 -12.17 -0.84 9.87
C GLY A 279 -12.42 -1.64 11.14
N VAL A 280 -11.90 -2.86 11.22
CA VAL A 280 -11.99 -3.72 12.42
C VAL A 280 -11.28 -3.08 13.63
N ILE A 281 -10.09 -2.51 13.42
CA ILE A 281 -9.34 -1.79 14.47
C ILE A 281 -10.14 -0.58 14.96
N ALA A 282 -10.71 0.21 14.05
CA ALA A 282 -11.51 1.38 14.40
C ALA A 282 -12.77 1.01 15.18
N LEU A 283 -13.46 -0.08 14.81
CA LEU A 283 -14.61 -0.62 15.54
C LEU A 283 -14.22 -1.11 16.93
N ALA A 284 -13.12 -1.86 17.02
CA ALA A 284 -12.61 -2.32 18.32
C ALA A 284 -12.23 -1.15 19.24
N GLY A 285 -11.53 -0.14 18.68
CA GLY A 285 -11.20 1.08 19.42
C GLY A 285 -12.43 1.87 19.87
N SER A 286 -13.44 1.98 19.02
CA SER A 286 -14.73 2.63 19.36
C SER A 286 -15.47 1.88 20.44
N TYR A 287 -15.48 0.55 20.37
CA TYR A 287 -16.09 -0.30 21.41
C TYR A 287 -15.41 -0.15 22.77
N LEU A 288 -14.07 -0.18 22.80
CA LEU A 288 -13.29 0.04 24.02
C LEU A 288 -13.56 1.43 24.62
N LYS A 289 -13.60 2.47 23.77
CA LYS A 289 -13.91 3.83 24.20
C LYS A 289 -15.33 3.94 24.77
N LEU A 290 -16.30 3.32 24.13
CA LEU A 290 -17.69 3.27 24.61
C LEU A 290 -17.78 2.60 25.99
N ASN A 291 -17.11 1.46 26.16
CA ASN A 291 -17.06 0.74 27.43
C ASN A 291 -16.39 1.58 28.53
N GLN A 292 -15.29 2.28 28.19
CA GLN A 292 -14.63 3.18 29.12
C GLN A 292 -15.51 4.37 29.54
N VAL A 293 -16.25 4.95 28.59
CA VAL A 293 -17.21 6.03 28.88
C VAL A 293 -18.35 5.51 29.77
N ASN A 294 -18.92 4.35 29.48
CA ASN A 294 -19.96 3.75 30.29
C ASN A 294 -19.50 3.47 31.74
N ASN A 295 -18.26 2.98 31.89
CA ASN A 295 -17.67 2.75 33.20
C ASN A 295 -17.47 4.07 33.98
N ARG A 296 -17.04 5.15 33.29
CA ARG A 296 -16.93 6.48 33.90
C ARG A 296 -18.29 7.03 34.32
N ILE A 297 -19.31 6.89 33.48
CA ILE A 297 -20.69 7.30 33.82
C ILE A 297 -21.19 6.55 35.04
N ALA A 298 -20.95 5.24 35.10
CA ALA A 298 -21.35 4.42 36.27
C ALA A 298 -20.62 4.88 37.54
N ALA A 299 -19.32 5.17 37.45
CA ALA A 299 -18.54 5.66 38.59
C ALA A 299 -19.03 7.03 39.09
N VAL A 300 -19.27 7.96 38.16
CA VAL A 300 -19.79 9.30 38.48
C VAL A 300 -21.19 9.20 39.11
N ARG A 301 -22.06 8.33 38.58
CA ARG A 301 -23.38 8.09 39.18
C ARG A 301 -23.27 7.55 40.59
N ALA A 302 -22.41 6.54 40.82
CA ALA A 302 -22.19 5.99 42.14
C ALA A 302 -21.67 7.04 43.14
N GLN A 303 -20.73 7.87 42.68
CA GLN A 303 -20.19 8.96 43.51
C GLN A 303 -21.25 10.03 43.80
N SER A 304 -22.05 10.43 42.81
CA SER A 304 -23.14 11.39 42.99
C SER A 304 -24.22 10.82 43.94
N GLU A 305 -24.51 9.52 43.89
CA GLU A 305 -25.45 8.86 44.80
C GLU A 305 -24.92 8.83 46.23
N SER A 306 -23.62 8.53 46.42
CA SER A 306 -22.99 8.55 47.74
C SER A 306 -23.02 9.93 48.39
N LEU A 307 -22.66 10.96 47.62
CA LEU A 307 -22.70 12.35 48.09
C LEU A 307 -24.12 12.81 48.43
N TYR A 308 -25.11 12.45 47.61
CA TYR A 308 -26.50 12.79 47.89
C TYR A 308 -26.97 12.18 49.21
N LYS A 309 -26.68 10.86 49.45
CA LYS A 309 -27.02 10.18 50.66
C LYS A 309 -26.34 10.79 51.89
N GLU A 310 -25.08 11.15 51.76
CA GLU A 310 -24.32 11.75 52.85
C GLU A 310 -24.90 13.11 53.29
N VAL A 311 -25.29 13.93 52.32
CA VAL A 311 -25.69 15.32 52.57
C VAL A 311 -27.18 15.45 52.90
N PHE A 312 -28.05 14.74 52.16
CA PHE A 312 -29.50 14.99 52.25
C PHE A 312 -30.28 13.86 52.93
N GLU A 313 -29.82 12.62 52.92
CA GLU A 313 -30.55 11.48 53.48
C GLU A 313 -29.60 10.48 54.17
N PRO A 314 -28.94 10.85 55.27
CA PRO A 314 -28.04 9.96 55.98
C PRO A 314 -28.83 8.76 56.52
N GLY A 315 -28.43 7.53 56.13
CA GLY A 315 -29.06 6.29 56.55
C GLY A 315 -30.01 5.61 55.56
N ARG A 316 -30.28 6.20 54.42
CA ARG A 316 -31.07 5.58 53.34
C ARG A 316 -30.31 4.47 52.64
N THR A 317 -30.84 3.26 52.59
CA THR A 317 -30.22 2.05 52.01
C THR A 317 -30.73 1.72 50.60
N GLY A 318 -31.40 2.60 49.89
CA GLY A 318 -31.92 2.33 48.54
C GLY A 318 -31.07 2.96 47.45
N ARG A 319 -31.18 2.45 46.21
CA ARG A 319 -30.59 3.04 45.02
C ARG A 319 -31.37 4.29 44.59
N ILE A 320 -30.68 5.36 44.30
CA ILE A 320 -31.27 6.63 43.82
C ILE A 320 -31.13 6.72 42.31
N ALA A 321 -32.26 6.78 41.61
CA ALA A 321 -32.26 6.75 40.15
C ALA A 321 -31.58 7.99 39.49
N ASN A 322 -31.80 9.17 40.12
CA ASN A 322 -31.22 10.43 39.59
C ASN A 322 -30.83 11.35 40.77
N PRO A 323 -29.65 11.15 41.38
CA PRO A 323 -29.21 11.91 42.53
C PRO A 323 -29.03 13.42 42.22
N VAL A 324 -28.63 13.75 41.01
CA VAL A 324 -28.39 15.15 40.61
C VAL A 324 -29.69 15.94 40.52
N SER A 325 -30.74 15.40 39.92
CA SER A 325 -32.03 16.10 39.87
C SER A 325 -32.64 16.24 41.23
N LEU A 326 -32.60 15.18 42.03
CA LEU A 326 -33.09 15.23 43.40
C LEU A 326 -32.36 16.25 44.29
N ALA A 327 -31.02 16.37 44.12
CA ALA A 327 -30.24 17.38 44.80
C ALA A 327 -30.66 18.81 44.38
N ARG A 328 -30.87 19.03 43.08
CA ARG A 328 -31.38 20.35 42.56
C ARG A 328 -32.75 20.68 43.11
N ASP A 329 -33.67 19.69 43.12
CA ASP A 329 -35.01 19.89 43.63
C ASP A 329 -34.99 20.21 45.14
N LYS A 330 -34.09 19.56 45.90
CA LYS A 330 -33.92 19.80 47.30
C LYS A 330 -33.29 21.15 47.61
N ILE A 331 -32.30 21.56 46.82
CA ILE A 331 -31.73 22.93 46.91
C ILE A 331 -32.80 23.95 46.60
N ALA A 332 -33.59 23.75 45.54
CA ALA A 332 -34.68 24.68 45.18
C ALA A 332 -35.78 24.73 46.27
N GLU A 333 -36.08 23.61 46.92
CA GLU A 333 -36.99 23.57 48.06
C GLU A 333 -36.47 24.38 49.27
N LEU A 334 -35.15 24.17 49.58
CA LEU A 334 -34.49 24.92 50.66
C LEU A 334 -34.43 26.44 50.36
N GLN A 335 -34.19 26.79 49.07
CA GLN A 335 -34.23 28.20 48.63
C GLN A 335 -35.62 28.80 48.70
N ARG A 336 -36.70 28.03 48.43
CA ARG A 336 -38.09 28.47 48.55
C ARG A 336 -38.59 28.50 50.02
N GLY A 337 -38.08 27.59 50.84
CA GLY A 337 -38.46 27.54 52.28
C GLY A 337 -37.83 28.63 53.13
N GLY A 338 -36.83 29.34 52.60
CA GLY A 338 -36.16 30.47 53.27
C GLY A 338 -36.68 31.82 52.87
N SER A 339 -37.83 31.94 52.22
CA SER A 339 -38.25 33.17 51.60
C SER A 339 -39.18 34.07 52.46
N GLU A 340 -38.60 34.87 53.29
CA GLU A 340 -39.02 36.30 53.48
C GLU A 340 -37.78 37.20 53.55
N GLY A 341 -36.57 36.67 53.36
CA GLY A 341 -35.31 37.39 53.34
C GLY A 341 -34.71 37.55 51.92
N ARG A 342 -33.95 38.63 51.70
CA ARG A 342 -33.16 38.81 50.49
C ARG A 342 -32.21 37.65 50.20
N GLY A 343 -32.08 37.17 48.97
CA GLY A 343 -31.18 36.11 48.59
C GLY A 343 -29.69 36.46 48.83
N PHE A 344 -28.84 35.45 49.02
CA PHE A 344 -27.41 35.69 49.20
C PHE A 344 -26.78 36.42 47.99
N GLU A 345 -27.31 36.17 46.80
CA GLU A 345 -26.87 36.85 45.55
C GLU A 345 -27.18 38.35 45.56
N ASP A 346 -28.36 38.72 46.12
CA ASP A 346 -28.76 40.13 46.24
C ASP A 346 -27.85 40.85 47.25
N VAL A 347 -27.51 40.17 48.33
CA VAL A 347 -26.61 40.71 49.36
C VAL A 347 -25.18 40.93 48.82
N LEU A 348 -24.67 39.98 48.01
CA LEU A 348 -23.38 40.14 47.33
C LEU A 348 -23.41 41.26 46.29
N ALA A 349 -24.52 41.43 45.57
CA ALA A 349 -24.70 42.54 44.63
C ALA A 349 -24.72 43.89 45.35
N ASP A 350 -25.43 43.98 46.49
CA ASP A 350 -25.44 45.15 47.35
C ASP A 350 -24.02 45.50 47.88
N LEU A 351 -23.31 44.49 48.37
CA LEU A 351 -21.93 44.66 48.80
C LEU A 351 -21.00 45.15 47.67
N GLY A 352 -21.14 44.57 46.51
CA GLY A 352 -20.41 45.00 45.31
C GLY A 352 -20.74 46.44 44.89
N SER A 353 -21.99 46.82 44.99
CA SER A 353 -22.44 48.19 44.69
C SER A 353 -21.88 49.22 45.66
N ILE A 354 -21.76 48.90 46.94
CA ILE A 354 -21.15 49.77 47.97
C ILE A 354 -19.68 50.10 47.57
N PHE A 355 -18.92 49.12 47.18
CA PHE A 355 -17.53 49.31 46.74
C PHE A 355 -17.41 50.04 45.38
N THR A 356 -18.43 49.92 44.54
CA THR A 356 -18.45 50.61 43.25
C THR A 356 -18.83 52.10 43.40
N GLU A 357 -19.74 52.42 44.35
CA GLU A 357 -20.20 53.79 44.62
C GLU A 357 -19.11 54.65 45.29
N ASP A 358 -18.28 54.06 46.14
CA ASP A 358 -17.15 54.75 46.75
C ASP A 358 -15.83 53.93 46.61
N PRO A 359 -15.13 54.07 45.48
CA PRO A 359 -13.88 53.38 45.23
C PRO A 359 -12.73 53.75 46.19
N SER A 360 -12.88 54.81 46.95
CA SER A 360 -11.88 55.26 47.93
C SER A 360 -12.00 54.51 49.27
N MET A 361 -13.03 53.68 49.42
CA MET A 361 -13.28 52.92 50.63
C MET A 361 -12.35 51.71 50.72
N ASP A 362 -11.24 51.85 51.41
CA ASP A 362 -10.22 50.79 51.62
C ASP A 362 -10.66 49.86 52.77
N ILE A 363 -11.52 48.92 52.44
CA ILE A 363 -12.03 47.90 53.36
C ILE A 363 -11.69 46.50 52.84
N THR A 364 -11.11 45.69 53.67
CA THR A 364 -10.92 44.26 53.42
C THR A 364 -11.93 43.46 54.21
N VAL A 365 -12.88 42.81 53.53
CA VAL A 365 -13.82 41.88 54.15
C VAL A 365 -13.12 40.53 54.24
N GLU A 366 -12.89 40.05 55.48
CA GLU A 366 -12.23 38.76 55.75
C GLU A 366 -13.23 37.62 55.81
N ILE A 367 -14.37 37.82 56.45
CA ILE A 367 -15.42 36.80 56.67
C ILE A 367 -16.78 37.44 56.43
N LEU A 368 -17.57 36.81 55.57
CA LEU A 368 -18.98 37.12 55.38
C LEU A 368 -19.82 35.90 55.68
N ARG A 369 -20.67 35.99 56.74
CA ARG A 369 -21.60 34.93 57.13
C ARG A 369 -23.00 35.36 56.82
N TYR A 370 -23.67 34.65 55.95
CA TYR A 370 -25.07 34.88 55.61
C TYR A 370 -25.97 33.92 56.39
N ASN A 371 -27.04 34.43 56.96
CA ASN A 371 -28.09 33.67 57.62
C ASN A 371 -29.49 34.23 57.26
N ALA A 372 -30.55 33.57 57.68
CA ALA A 372 -31.92 33.93 57.33
C ALA A 372 -32.33 35.34 57.82
N GLU A 373 -31.61 35.90 58.74
CA GLU A 373 -31.92 37.23 59.33
C GLU A 373 -31.04 38.35 58.78
N GLY A 374 -29.92 38.02 58.08
CA GLY A 374 -29.04 39.02 57.58
C GLY A 374 -27.60 38.49 57.33
N ILE A 375 -26.62 39.36 57.43
CA ILE A 375 -25.21 39.03 57.32
C ILE A 375 -24.43 39.49 58.55
N ASP A 376 -23.43 38.70 58.91
CA ASP A 376 -22.39 39.11 59.85
C ASP A 376 -21.07 39.21 59.05
N CYS A 377 -20.49 40.39 59.01
CA CYS A 377 -19.30 40.74 58.22
C CYS A 377 -18.18 41.11 59.17
N THR A 378 -17.06 40.37 59.08
CA THR A 378 -15.82 40.73 59.78
C THR A 378 -14.80 41.19 58.76
N GLY A 379 -14.14 42.31 59.06
CA GLY A 379 -13.16 42.88 58.14
C GLY A 379 -12.18 43.84 58.84
N SER A 380 -11.33 44.45 58.01
CA SER A 380 -10.36 45.45 58.45
C SER A 380 -10.38 46.70 57.58
N ALA A 381 -10.10 47.85 58.18
CA ALA A 381 -10.02 49.13 57.50
C ALA A 381 -8.86 49.97 58.10
N PRO A 382 -8.25 50.89 57.32
CA PRO A 382 -7.15 51.70 57.80
C PRO A 382 -7.53 52.68 58.90
N ASP A 383 -8.77 53.14 58.93
CA ASP A 383 -9.26 54.12 59.89
C ASP A 383 -10.76 53.89 60.27
N MET A 384 -11.14 54.44 61.39
CA MET A 384 -12.51 54.33 61.93
C MET A 384 -13.57 55.05 61.09
N SER A 385 -13.18 56.12 60.36
CA SER A 385 -14.09 56.88 59.51
C SER A 385 -14.58 56.04 58.35
N THR A 386 -13.68 55.26 57.76
CA THR A 386 -13.99 54.26 56.68
C THR A 386 -14.99 53.22 57.11
N ILE A 387 -14.84 52.66 58.35
CA ILE A 387 -15.78 51.70 58.89
C ILE A 387 -17.18 52.31 59.12
N LEU A 388 -17.22 53.55 59.63
CA LEU A 388 -18.50 54.28 59.82
C LEU A 388 -19.17 54.62 58.46
N THR A 389 -18.41 54.93 57.41
CA THR A 389 -18.94 55.11 56.08
C THR A 389 -19.51 53.80 55.52
N PHE A 390 -18.86 52.73 55.68
CA PHE A 390 -19.31 51.40 55.25
C PHE A 390 -20.62 51.01 56.03
N ARG A 391 -20.64 51.21 57.30
CA ARG A 391 -21.88 51.05 58.09
C ARG A 391 -23.06 51.86 57.56
N ARG A 392 -22.87 53.19 57.30
CA ARG A 392 -23.89 54.01 56.72
C ARG A 392 -24.34 53.55 55.34
N ALA A 393 -23.43 53.07 54.51
CA ALA A 393 -23.79 52.51 53.21
C ALA A 393 -24.73 51.27 53.33
N TRP A 394 -24.55 50.49 54.36
CA TRP A 394 -25.46 49.40 54.71
C TRP A 394 -26.80 49.93 55.36
N GLU A 395 -26.74 50.95 56.19
CA GLU A 395 -27.97 51.55 56.77
C GLU A 395 -28.97 52.05 55.74
N SER A 396 -28.50 52.42 54.55
CA SER A 396 -29.37 52.79 53.43
C SER A 396 -30.04 51.66 52.73
N ARG A 397 -29.55 50.40 52.91
CA ARG A 397 -29.96 49.17 52.18
C ARG A 397 -30.56 48.10 53.10
N ALA A 398 -30.37 48.18 54.37
CA ALA A 398 -30.81 47.24 55.37
C ALA A 398 -31.65 47.90 56.45
N SER A 399 -32.45 47.09 57.17
CA SER A 399 -33.27 47.55 58.31
C SER A 399 -32.44 47.89 59.53
N LEU A 400 -31.29 47.26 59.69
CA LEU A 400 -30.35 47.47 60.76
C LEU A 400 -28.94 47.20 60.30
N ALA A 401 -27.99 48.14 60.55
CA ALA A 401 -26.55 47.85 60.42
C ALA A 401 -25.83 48.28 61.71
N GLN A 402 -25.49 47.28 62.51
CA GLN A 402 -24.90 47.47 63.83
C GLN A 402 -23.41 47.09 63.83
N LEU A 403 -22.59 47.92 64.36
CA LEU A 403 -21.18 47.63 64.59
C LEU A 403 -21.05 47.00 65.99
N ASP A 404 -20.80 45.70 66.04
CA ASP A 404 -20.75 44.92 67.29
C ASP A 404 -19.41 45.08 68.00
N ASN A 405 -18.30 45.09 67.25
CA ASN A 405 -16.97 45.19 67.82
C ASN A 405 -16.02 45.98 66.92
N THR A 406 -15.11 46.77 67.51
CA THR A 406 -14.01 47.42 66.80
C THR A 406 -12.76 47.33 67.64
N GLN A 407 -11.67 46.88 67.07
CA GLN A 407 -10.38 46.77 67.78
C GLN A 407 -9.27 47.40 66.92
N SER A 408 -8.47 48.25 67.54
CA SER A 408 -7.26 48.76 66.88
C SER A 408 -6.19 47.66 66.85
N VAL A 409 -5.69 47.38 65.67
CA VAL A 409 -4.66 46.37 65.46
C VAL A 409 -3.40 47.06 64.94
N SER A 410 -2.29 46.92 65.68
CA SER A 410 -1.01 47.54 65.28
C SER A 410 -0.55 47.07 63.88
N GLY A 411 -0.36 48.00 62.98
CA GLY A 411 0.09 47.73 61.59
C GLY A 411 -0.99 47.40 60.57
N VAL A 412 -2.28 47.25 60.95
CA VAL A 412 -3.37 46.89 60.02
C VAL A 412 -4.48 47.94 60.05
N GLY A 413 -4.56 48.78 61.08
CA GLY A 413 -5.64 49.74 61.28
C GLY A 413 -6.67 49.27 62.29
N TYR A 414 -7.90 49.17 61.88
CA TYR A 414 -9.03 48.76 62.75
C TYR A 414 -9.68 47.49 62.16
N ARG A 415 -9.88 46.50 63.03
CA ARG A 415 -10.67 45.33 62.74
C ARG A 415 -12.08 45.59 63.28
N PHE A 416 -13.14 45.14 62.49
CA PHE A 416 -14.52 45.37 62.85
C PHE A 416 -15.38 44.15 62.61
N ASP A 417 -16.43 44.03 63.41
CA ASP A 417 -17.53 43.08 63.22
C ASP A 417 -18.81 43.91 62.97
N LEU A 418 -19.40 43.78 61.79
CA LEU A 418 -20.61 44.47 61.39
C LEU A 418 -21.72 43.47 61.20
N ARG A 419 -22.82 43.67 61.89
CA ARG A 419 -24.07 42.89 61.75
C ARG A 419 -25.09 43.67 60.97
N VAL A 420 -25.56 43.12 59.88
CA VAL A 420 -26.59 43.72 59.01
C VAL A 420 -27.84 42.86 59.00
N ARG A 421 -28.99 43.41 59.22
CA ARG A 421 -30.29 42.73 59.20
C ARG A 421 -31.15 43.35 58.10
N PHE A 422 -31.84 42.51 57.35
CA PHE A 422 -32.67 42.91 56.23
C PHE A 422 -34.14 43.01 56.58
#